data_120a622b2460bea36c8ca8f33a68a1f3
#
_entry.id   120a622b2460bea36c8ca8f33a68a1f3
#
_cell.length_a   1.000
_cell.length_b   1.000
_cell.length_c   1.000
_cell.angle_alpha   90.00
_cell.angle_beta   90.00
_cell.angle_gamma   90.00
#
_symmetry.space_group_name_H-M   'P 1'
#
loop_
_entity.id
_entity.type
_entity.pdbx_description
1 polymer ?
#
loop_
_entity_poly.entity_id
_entity_poly.type
_entity_poly.pdbx_seq_one_letter_code
_entity_poly.pdbx_strand_id
1 'polypeptide(L)'
;MRIVDVNEYYTPTGGGVRTYLDRKMAIMADLGHELIVIAPGREDAVEERPGGGTIYWVKAPRLPVDRSYGLFWGGEAVTRLLDQLDPDVVETSSPWRIAWIVGRWQGRALKVYFAHNDNMAAYAARWLEGVADMATVERWFAWYTRYQASFLRHFDAFVTNGTTLARRHARRGLTVHAAMPLGIDRGFFSPGLRDERLRAALLAQCGLGPDAHLLIGVGRHHPEKRWPTVIDAVEAAGDSMPVGMILLGNGVDRAKLARRVADSPHIRLFRPVYDRERFAQILASADALIHGSDAEPFGLVALEAVASGLPLIAPDEGGAADIAEPPFAETYRARDARSCAAAIARLFQREPAILRAACLHAASKVRTDRDHAIALVDYYSGLIEGKLSAAA
;
A
#
# COMPACT_ATOMS: atom_id res chain seq x y z
N MET A 1 -13.00 -18.05 -13.89
CA MET A 1 -12.73 -18.59 -12.53
C MET A 1 -13.62 -17.90 -11.51
N ARG A 2 -14.04 -18.66 -10.52
CA ARG A 2 -14.63 -18.12 -9.29
C ARG A 2 -13.56 -18.00 -8.21
N ILE A 3 -13.29 -16.81 -7.74
CA ILE A 3 -12.29 -16.49 -6.72
C ILE A 3 -13.05 -16.05 -5.46
N VAL A 4 -12.73 -16.63 -4.31
CA VAL A 4 -13.31 -16.20 -3.02
C VAL A 4 -12.18 -15.65 -2.16
N ASP A 5 -12.25 -14.37 -1.77
CA ASP A 5 -11.33 -13.72 -0.84
C ASP A 5 -11.96 -13.64 0.56
N VAL A 6 -11.44 -14.42 1.50
CA VAL A 6 -11.88 -14.40 2.90
C VAL A 6 -11.05 -13.39 3.66
N ASN A 7 -11.62 -12.20 3.92
CA ASN A 7 -10.85 -11.03 4.30
C ASN A 7 -11.37 -10.29 5.53
N GLU A 8 -10.65 -10.39 6.65
CA GLU A 8 -10.99 -9.69 7.90
C GLU A 8 -10.65 -8.18 7.87
N TYR A 9 -9.85 -7.74 6.89
CA TYR A 9 -9.51 -6.32 6.72
C TYR A 9 -10.53 -5.55 5.86
N TYR A 10 -11.46 -6.24 5.21
CA TYR A 10 -12.52 -5.61 4.46
C TYR A 10 -13.61 -5.10 5.42
N THR A 11 -13.80 -3.78 5.48
CA THR A 11 -14.80 -3.15 6.35
C THR A 11 -15.56 -2.05 5.64
N PRO A 12 -16.80 -1.71 6.02
CA PRO A 12 -17.59 -0.65 5.37
C PRO A 12 -16.92 0.73 5.39
N THR A 13 -16.08 0.99 6.40
CA THR A 13 -15.31 2.24 6.56
C THR A 13 -13.82 2.05 6.28
N GLY A 14 -13.43 0.93 5.62
CA GLY A 14 -12.06 0.50 5.45
C GLY A 14 -11.24 1.40 4.52
N GLY A 15 -9.91 1.26 4.64
CA GLY A 15 -8.93 1.99 3.86
C GLY A 15 -8.49 1.27 2.58
N GLY A 16 -7.18 1.15 2.38
CA GLY A 16 -6.58 0.64 1.14
C GLY A 16 -7.03 -0.77 0.72
N VAL A 17 -7.25 -1.69 1.67
CA VAL A 17 -7.71 -3.06 1.36
C VAL A 17 -9.11 -3.04 0.75
N ARG A 18 -10.04 -2.24 1.30
CA ARG A 18 -11.36 -2.09 0.71
C ARG A 18 -11.31 -1.52 -0.70
N THR A 19 -10.58 -0.42 -0.88
CA THR A 19 -10.44 0.21 -2.20
C THR A 19 -9.83 -0.77 -3.21
N TYR A 20 -8.84 -1.54 -2.81
CA TYR A 20 -8.23 -2.57 -3.64
C TYR A 20 -9.25 -3.65 -4.04
N LEU A 21 -9.98 -4.21 -3.08
CA LEU A 21 -10.95 -5.27 -3.35
C LEU A 21 -12.15 -4.80 -4.16
N ASP A 22 -12.67 -3.59 -3.87
CA ASP A 22 -13.78 -3.01 -4.65
C ASP A 22 -13.37 -2.85 -6.14
N ARG A 23 -12.14 -2.42 -6.43
CA ARG A 23 -11.63 -2.32 -7.79
C ARG A 23 -11.37 -3.69 -8.42
N LYS A 24 -10.76 -4.59 -7.64
CA LYS A 24 -10.48 -5.96 -8.08
C LYS A 24 -11.77 -6.67 -8.48
N MET A 25 -12.88 -6.52 -7.73
CA MET A 25 -14.17 -7.10 -8.08
C MET A 25 -14.66 -6.61 -9.46
N ALA A 26 -14.67 -5.31 -9.68
CA ALA A 26 -15.12 -4.74 -10.96
C ALA A 26 -14.26 -5.21 -12.15
N ILE A 27 -12.93 -5.21 -11.98
CA ILE A 27 -12.00 -5.63 -13.03
C ILE A 27 -12.10 -7.13 -13.31
N MET A 28 -12.26 -7.96 -12.27
CA MET A 28 -12.45 -9.41 -12.45
C MET A 28 -13.73 -9.72 -13.22
N ALA A 29 -14.82 -8.99 -12.93
CA ALA A 29 -16.08 -9.10 -13.69
C ALA A 29 -15.88 -8.73 -15.17
N ASP A 30 -15.19 -7.64 -15.47
CA ASP A 30 -14.82 -7.23 -16.83
C ASP A 30 -13.95 -8.28 -17.57
N LEU A 31 -13.13 -9.04 -16.83
CA LEU A 31 -12.30 -10.12 -17.37
C LEU A 31 -13.07 -11.45 -17.51
N GLY A 32 -14.36 -11.49 -17.15
CA GLY A 32 -15.18 -12.70 -17.20
C GLY A 32 -14.93 -13.67 -16.02
N HIS A 33 -14.43 -13.15 -14.90
CA HIS A 33 -14.22 -13.88 -13.65
C HIS A 33 -15.13 -13.37 -12.54
N GLU A 34 -15.47 -14.22 -11.59
CA GLU A 34 -16.27 -13.87 -10.43
C GLU A 34 -15.37 -13.72 -9.20
N LEU A 35 -15.40 -12.55 -8.57
CA LEU A 35 -14.74 -12.32 -7.28
C LEU A 35 -15.80 -12.12 -6.19
N ILE A 36 -15.73 -12.98 -5.19
CA ILE A 36 -16.59 -12.95 -4.02
C ILE A 36 -15.73 -12.65 -2.79
N VAL A 37 -16.18 -11.71 -1.95
CA VAL A 37 -15.52 -11.39 -0.68
C VAL A 37 -16.36 -11.92 0.47
N ILE A 38 -15.74 -12.70 1.37
CA ILE A 38 -16.35 -13.08 2.65
C ILE A 38 -15.73 -12.21 3.74
N ALA A 39 -16.51 -11.33 4.35
CA ALA A 39 -16.04 -10.34 5.30
C ALA A 39 -16.84 -10.39 6.63
N PRO A 40 -16.22 -9.99 7.77
CA PRO A 40 -16.90 -9.96 9.05
C PRO A 40 -17.93 -8.82 9.12
N GLY A 41 -19.19 -9.16 9.31
CA GLY A 41 -20.33 -8.27 9.42
C GLY A 41 -20.87 -8.09 10.86
N ARG A 42 -21.82 -7.17 11.05
CA ARG A 42 -22.64 -7.07 12.27
C ARG A 42 -23.71 -8.14 12.29
N GLU A 43 -24.18 -8.51 11.12
CA GLU A 43 -25.20 -9.51 10.83
C GLU A 43 -24.82 -10.25 9.54
N ASP A 44 -25.45 -11.37 9.28
CA ASP A 44 -25.29 -12.08 8.01
C ASP A 44 -26.08 -11.33 6.94
N ALA A 45 -25.41 -11.01 5.84
CA ALA A 45 -26.01 -10.31 4.71
C ALA A 45 -25.25 -10.61 3.41
N VAL A 46 -25.93 -10.42 2.27
CA VAL A 46 -25.31 -10.51 0.95
C VAL A 46 -25.48 -9.17 0.27
N GLU A 47 -24.40 -8.65 -0.28
CA GLU A 47 -24.36 -7.36 -0.95
C GLU A 47 -23.75 -7.54 -2.35
N GLU A 48 -24.54 -7.29 -3.42
CA GLU A 48 -24.04 -7.25 -4.77
C GLU A 48 -23.43 -5.87 -5.06
N ARG A 49 -22.29 -5.84 -5.75
CA ARG A 49 -21.60 -4.60 -6.09
C ARG A 49 -22.00 -4.13 -7.50
N PRO A 50 -22.29 -2.83 -7.70
CA PRO A 50 -22.74 -2.30 -8.98
C PRO A 50 -21.77 -2.56 -10.15
N GLY A 51 -20.46 -2.67 -9.86
CA GLY A 51 -19.42 -2.96 -10.86
C GLY A 51 -19.13 -4.44 -11.04
N GLY A 52 -19.90 -5.33 -10.41
CA GLY A 52 -19.64 -6.77 -10.34
C GLY A 52 -18.99 -7.22 -9.03
N GLY A 53 -19.14 -8.51 -8.74
CA GLY A 53 -18.70 -9.14 -7.49
C GLY A 53 -19.73 -9.06 -6.37
N THR A 54 -19.58 -9.93 -5.39
CA THR A 54 -20.52 -10.12 -4.28
C THR A 54 -19.79 -10.13 -2.96
N ILE A 55 -20.37 -9.51 -1.93
CA ILE A 55 -19.85 -9.54 -0.57
C ILE A 55 -20.79 -10.34 0.30
N TYR A 56 -20.28 -11.39 0.95
CA TYR A 56 -20.94 -12.11 2.00
C TYR A 56 -20.46 -11.58 3.35
N TRP A 57 -21.31 -10.80 4.00
CA TRP A 57 -21.09 -10.39 5.38
C TRP A 57 -21.47 -11.55 6.30
N VAL A 58 -20.53 -12.01 7.11
CA VAL A 58 -20.75 -13.06 8.11
C VAL A 58 -20.66 -12.44 9.49
N LYS A 59 -21.68 -12.64 10.31
CA LYS A 59 -21.74 -12.13 11.68
C LYS A 59 -20.50 -12.57 12.47
N ALA A 60 -19.73 -11.58 12.96
CA ALA A 60 -18.51 -11.81 13.69
C ALA A 60 -18.32 -10.78 14.81
N PRO A 61 -17.68 -11.17 15.94
CA PRO A 61 -17.36 -10.25 17.02
C PRO A 61 -16.40 -9.17 16.56
N ARG A 62 -16.59 -7.96 17.09
CA ARG A 62 -15.74 -6.82 16.82
C ARG A 62 -14.50 -6.80 17.70
N LEU A 63 -13.39 -6.31 17.16
CA LEU A 63 -12.18 -6.11 17.95
C LEU A 63 -12.41 -5.04 19.02
N PRO A 64 -12.06 -5.31 20.31
CA PRO A 64 -12.21 -4.32 21.37
C PRO A 64 -11.38 -3.04 21.14
N VAL A 65 -10.20 -3.18 20.52
CA VAL A 65 -9.25 -2.09 20.27
C VAL A 65 -9.66 -1.21 19.09
N ASP A 66 -10.28 -1.83 18.06
CA ASP A 66 -10.80 -1.11 16.89
C ASP A 66 -12.09 -1.77 16.41
N ARG A 67 -13.22 -1.19 16.79
CA ARG A 67 -14.54 -1.71 16.48
C ARG A 67 -14.94 -1.64 15.01
N SER A 68 -14.12 -1.05 14.16
CA SER A 68 -14.33 -1.10 12.71
C SER A 68 -14.00 -2.47 12.12
N TYR A 69 -13.14 -3.25 12.79
CA TYR A 69 -12.75 -4.60 12.38
C TYR A 69 -13.48 -5.69 13.16
N GLY A 70 -13.75 -6.81 12.49
CA GLY A 70 -14.23 -8.03 13.09
C GLY A 70 -13.27 -9.19 12.86
N LEU A 71 -13.35 -10.24 13.66
CA LEU A 71 -12.56 -11.45 13.52
C LEU A 71 -13.44 -12.69 13.47
N PHE A 72 -13.11 -13.63 12.60
CA PHE A 72 -13.77 -14.92 12.52
C PHE A 72 -13.24 -15.86 13.62
N TRP A 73 -13.98 -15.97 14.73
CA TRP A 73 -13.65 -16.92 15.81
C TRP A 73 -14.05 -18.36 15.49
N GLY A 74 -15.21 -18.54 14.85
CA GLY A 74 -15.71 -19.82 14.35
C GLY A 74 -15.48 -19.97 12.86
N GLY A 75 -15.18 -21.18 12.39
CA GLY A 75 -14.97 -21.46 10.97
C GLY A 75 -16.20 -21.93 10.23
N GLU A 76 -17.22 -22.43 10.92
CA GLU A 76 -18.35 -23.15 10.32
C GLU A 76 -19.14 -22.35 9.28
N ALA A 77 -19.41 -21.06 9.56
CA ALA A 77 -20.12 -20.22 8.60
C ALA A 77 -19.28 -19.96 7.33
N VAL A 78 -17.97 -19.71 7.50
CA VAL A 78 -17.05 -19.49 6.39
C VAL A 78 -16.87 -20.77 5.56
N THR A 79 -16.59 -21.93 6.21
CA THR A 79 -16.41 -23.20 5.49
C THR A 79 -17.68 -23.64 4.77
N ARG A 80 -18.86 -23.44 5.38
CA ARG A 80 -20.15 -23.71 4.72
C ARG A 80 -20.34 -22.85 3.47
N LEU A 81 -20.00 -21.56 3.54
CA LEU A 81 -20.05 -20.69 2.36
C LEU A 81 -19.06 -21.13 1.30
N LEU A 82 -17.84 -21.52 1.67
CA LEU A 82 -16.85 -22.05 0.71
C LEU A 82 -17.36 -23.35 0.04
N ASP A 83 -18.02 -24.24 0.80
CA ASP A 83 -18.62 -25.47 0.25
C ASP A 83 -19.80 -25.16 -0.70
N GLN A 84 -20.60 -24.14 -0.40
CA GLN A 84 -21.72 -23.71 -1.25
C GLN A 84 -21.27 -23.00 -2.51
N LEU A 85 -20.22 -22.20 -2.41
CA LEU A 85 -19.70 -21.38 -3.52
C LEU A 85 -18.82 -22.20 -4.48
N ASP A 86 -18.27 -23.34 -4.03
CA ASP A 86 -17.35 -24.24 -4.79
C ASP A 86 -16.33 -23.43 -5.65
N PRO A 87 -15.46 -22.63 -5.02
CA PRO A 87 -14.53 -21.76 -5.74
C PRO A 87 -13.42 -22.54 -6.44
N ASP A 88 -12.86 -21.94 -7.50
CA ASP A 88 -11.61 -22.37 -8.11
C ASP A 88 -10.40 -21.96 -7.27
N VAL A 89 -10.47 -20.75 -6.67
CA VAL A 89 -9.41 -20.18 -5.85
C VAL A 89 -9.99 -19.61 -4.56
N VAL A 90 -9.33 -19.87 -3.43
CA VAL A 90 -9.62 -19.21 -2.15
C VAL A 90 -8.39 -18.40 -1.72
N GLU A 91 -8.57 -17.08 -1.60
CA GLU A 91 -7.58 -16.17 -1.04
C GLU A 91 -7.89 -15.87 0.43
N THR A 92 -6.85 -15.60 1.23
CA THR A 92 -6.98 -14.91 2.51
C THR A 92 -5.74 -14.09 2.83
N SER A 93 -5.91 -12.97 3.53
CA SER A 93 -4.83 -12.03 3.81
C SER A 93 -4.53 -11.88 5.30
N SER A 94 -5.48 -12.27 6.15
CA SER A 94 -5.34 -12.13 7.60
C SER A 94 -4.52 -13.29 8.19
N PRO A 95 -3.48 -13.03 9.01
CA PRO A 95 -2.63 -14.08 9.58
C PRO A 95 -3.24 -14.73 10.82
N TRP A 96 -4.48 -14.40 11.16
CA TRP A 96 -5.11 -14.86 12.40
C TRP A 96 -5.82 -16.21 12.21
N ARG A 97 -6.87 -16.42 12.99
CA ARG A 97 -7.61 -17.69 13.00
C ARG A 97 -8.16 -18.08 11.61
N ILE A 98 -8.52 -17.09 10.79
CA ILE A 98 -9.04 -17.33 9.45
C ILE A 98 -8.03 -18.02 8.53
N ALA A 99 -6.72 -17.74 8.64
CA ALA A 99 -5.71 -18.46 7.88
C ALA A 99 -5.73 -19.97 8.16
N TRP A 100 -5.98 -20.36 9.40
CA TRP A 100 -6.14 -21.77 9.78
C TRP A 100 -7.45 -22.37 9.28
N ILE A 101 -8.55 -21.61 9.32
CA ILE A 101 -9.84 -22.05 8.82
C ILE A 101 -9.77 -22.34 7.33
N VAL A 102 -9.29 -21.38 6.54
CA VAL A 102 -9.13 -21.51 5.08
C VAL A 102 -8.10 -22.59 4.74
N GLY A 103 -6.94 -22.56 5.39
CA GLY A 103 -5.88 -23.53 5.11
C GLY A 103 -6.30 -24.98 5.35
N ARG A 104 -7.11 -25.23 6.40
CA ARG A 104 -7.58 -26.58 6.75
C ARG A 104 -8.91 -27.00 6.12
N TRP A 105 -9.58 -26.08 5.43
CA TRP A 105 -10.78 -26.43 4.67
C TRP A 105 -10.45 -27.49 3.60
N GLN A 106 -11.33 -28.48 3.44
CA GLN A 106 -11.06 -29.69 2.62
C GLN A 106 -11.56 -29.55 1.16
N GLY A 107 -11.97 -28.36 0.73
CA GLY A 107 -12.35 -28.14 -0.66
C GLY A 107 -11.14 -28.25 -1.62
N ARG A 108 -11.42 -28.45 -2.90
CA ARG A 108 -10.42 -28.67 -3.95
C ARG A 108 -9.80 -27.40 -4.53
N ALA A 109 -10.31 -26.23 -4.15
CA ALA A 109 -9.80 -24.95 -4.63
C ALA A 109 -8.29 -24.78 -4.41
N LEU A 110 -7.68 -23.99 -5.27
CA LEU A 110 -6.34 -23.46 -5.03
C LEU A 110 -6.39 -22.52 -3.81
N LYS A 111 -5.59 -22.78 -2.79
CA LYS A 111 -5.54 -21.98 -1.58
C LYS A 111 -4.34 -21.04 -1.62
N VAL A 112 -4.61 -19.73 -1.57
CA VAL A 112 -3.59 -18.69 -1.65
C VAL A 112 -3.62 -17.82 -0.40
N TYR A 113 -2.48 -17.69 0.26
CA TYR A 113 -2.28 -16.68 1.27
C TYR A 113 -1.67 -15.44 0.63
N PHE A 114 -2.42 -14.33 0.59
CA PHE A 114 -1.98 -13.09 -0.03
C PHE A 114 -1.64 -12.03 1.03
N ALA A 115 -0.36 -11.82 1.31
CA ALA A 115 0.07 -10.83 2.30
C ALA A 115 0.03 -9.41 1.72
N HIS A 116 -0.83 -8.58 2.30
CA HIS A 116 -0.91 -7.15 2.01
C HIS A 116 -0.10 -6.28 2.97
N ASN A 117 0.42 -6.85 4.07
CA ASN A 117 1.11 -6.10 5.10
C ASN A 117 2.23 -6.92 5.75
N ASP A 118 3.26 -6.24 6.24
CA ASP A 118 4.26 -6.78 7.16
C ASP A 118 3.86 -6.46 8.61
N ASN A 119 3.13 -7.37 9.24
CA ASN A 119 2.67 -7.17 10.62
C ASN A 119 3.83 -7.02 11.62
N MET A 120 4.99 -7.62 11.33
CA MET A 120 6.18 -7.47 12.17
C MET A 120 6.70 -6.03 12.13
N ALA A 121 6.87 -5.48 10.93
CA ALA A 121 7.33 -4.11 10.74
C ALA A 121 6.27 -3.09 11.18
N ALA A 122 4.99 -3.35 10.89
CA ALA A 122 3.90 -2.43 11.19
C ALA A 122 3.59 -2.30 12.69
N TYR A 123 3.78 -3.36 13.46
CA TYR A 123 3.40 -3.41 14.88
C TYR A 123 4.62 -3.65 15.78
N ALA A 124 5.27 -4.82 15.73
CA ALA A 124 6.30 -5.21 16.69
C ALA A 124 7.51 -4.29 16.64
N ALA A 125 8.05 -4.02 15.46
CA ALA A 125 9.22 -3.14 15.32
C ALA A 125 8.91 -1.71 15.75
N ARG A 126 7.68 -1.24 15.52
CA ARG A 126 7.26 0.09 15.92
C ARG A 126 7.08 0.22 17.44
N TRP A 127 6.49 -0.78 18.10
CA TRP A 127 6.31 -0.75 19.56
C TRP A 127 7.63 -0.79 20.32
N LEU A 128 8.66 -1.39 19.72
CA LEU A 128 10.00 -1.53 20.29
C LEU A 128 11.00 -0.51 19.72
N GLU A 129 10.50 0.47 18.97
CA GLU A 129 11.35 1.52 18.42
C GLU A 129 12.04 2.32 19.53
N GLY A 130 13.34 2.52 19.38
CA GLY A 130 14.18 3.15 20.41
C GLY A 130 14.66 2.20 21.52
N VAL A 131 14.12 0.96 21.57
CA VAL A 131 14.53 -0.07 22.55
C VAL A 131 15.36 -1.17 21.87
N ALA A 132 15.02 -1.54 20.62
CA ALA A 132 15.70 -2.60 19.90
C ALA A 132 15.73 -2.31 18.38
N ASP A 133 16.79 -2.78 17.72
CA ASP A 133 16.88 -2.78 16.26
C ASP A 133 15.98 -3.88 15.64
N MET A 134 15.77 -3.82 14.31
CA MET A 134 14.93 -4.77 13.61
C MET A 134 15.39 -6.22 13.78
N ALA A 135 16.70 -6.48 13.76
CA ALA A 135 17.24 -7.83 13.90
C ALA A 135 16.94 -8.42 15.29
N THR A 136 16.99 -7.59 16.31
CA THR A 136 16.66 -7.98 17.70
C THR A 136 15.15 -8.22 17.83
N VAL A 137 14.30 -7.35 17.25
CA VAL A 137 12.84 -7.54 17.21
C VAL A 137 12.50 -8.85 16.50
N GLU A 138 13.10 -9.14 15.36
CA GLU A 138 12.86 -10.39 14.63
C GLU A 138 13.25 -11.63 15.44
N ARG A 139 14.32 -11.57 16.20
CA ARG A 139 14.70 -12.66 17.14
C ARG A 139 13.67 -12.85 18.25
N TRP A 140 13.23 -11.77 18.89
CA TRP A 140 12.21 -11.84 19.95
C TRP A 140 10.85 -12.35 19.45
N PHE A 141 10.51 -12.03 18.22
CA PHE A 141 9.27 -12.45 17.56
C PHE A 141 9.45 -13.65 16.62
N ALA A 142 10.55 -14.41 16.72
CA ALA A 142 10.76 -15.62 15.92
C ALA A 142 9.63 -16.65 16.07
N TRP A 143 8.93 -16.66 17.22
CA TRP A 143 7.72 -17.45 17.43
C TRP A 143 6.60 -17.09 16.44
N TYR A 144 6.45 -15.81 16.10
CA TYR A 144 5.45 -15.36 15.15
C TYR A 144 5.77 -15.84 13.73
N THR A 145 7.03 -15.84 13.33
CA THR A 145 7.46 -16.43 12.05
C THR A 145 7.18 -17.93 12.00
N ARG A 146 7.44 -18.66 13.11
CA ARG A 146 7.10 -20.09 13.21
C ARG A 146 5.59 -20.32 13.13
N TYR A 147 4.82 -19.44 13.78
CA TYR A 147 3.36 -19.45 13.67
C TYR A 147 2.91 -19.23 12.24
N GLN A 148 3.47 -18.25 11.50
CA GLN A 148 3.16 -18.05 10.09
C GLN A 148 3.52 -19.29 9.26
N ALA A 149 4.72 -19.85 9.41
CA ALA A 149 5.12 -21.06 8.73
C ALA A 149 4.16 -22.24 8.99
N SER A 150 3.62 -22.32 10.21
CA SER A 150 2.73 -23.42 10.61
C SER A 150 1.37 -23.39 9.92
N PHE A 151 0.81 -22.23 9.57
CA PHE A 151 -0.42 -22.20 8.77
C PHE A 151 -0.14 -22.14 7.26
N LEU A 152 0.96 -21.49 6.82
CA LEU A 152 1.32 -21.39 5.40
C LEU A 152 1.51 -22.74 4.73
N ARG A 153 1.94 -23.78 5.45
CA ARG A 153 2.05 -25.16 4.91
C ARG A 153 0.71 -25.76 4.44
N HIS A 154 -0.42 -25.12 4.76
CA HIS A 154 -1.74 -25.54 4.33
C HIS A 154 -2.23 -24.78 3.08
N PHE A 155 -1.40 -23.89 2.55
CA PHE A 155 -1.68 -23.14 1.34
C PHE A 155 -0.83 -23.65 0.17
N ASP A 156 -1.41 -23.64 -1.00
CA ASP A 156 -0.72 -24.01 -2.26
C ASP A 156 0.26 -22.90 -2.67
N ALA A 157 -0.06 -21.64 -2.36
CA ALA A 157 0.82 -20.51 -2.63
C ALA A 157 0.79 -19.44 -1.53
N PHE A 158 1.96 -18.83 -1.29
CA PHE A 158 2.12 -17.62 -0.51
C PHE A 158 2.57 -16.49 -1.44
N VAL A 159 1.73 -15.49 -1.58
CA VAL A 159 1.89 -14.33 -2.47
C VAL A 159 2.01 -13.06 -1.67
N THR A 160 2.78 -12.09 -2.13
CA THR A 160 2.92 -10.76 -1.54
C THR A 160 2.59 -9.67 -2.55
N ASN A 161 2.21 -8.49 -2.07
CA ASN A 161 1.89 -7.34 -2.92
C ASN A 161 3.10 -6.52 -3.39
N GLY A 162 4.34 -6.98 -3.14
CA GLY A 162 5.55 -6.27 -3.56
C GLY A 162 6.82 -7.08 -3.28
N THR A 163 7.90 -6.70 -3.96
CA THR A 163 9.18 -7.42 -3.88
C THR A 163 9.90 -7.20 -2.56
N THR A 164 9.81 -6.01 -1.98
CA THR A 164 10.38 -5.75 -0.63
C THR A 164 9.69 -6.60 0.43
N LEU A 165 8.37 -6.73 0.37
CA LEU A 165 7.64 -7.59 1.30
C LEU A 165 8.03 -9.07 1.11
N ALA A 166 8.16 -9.53 -0.14
CA ALA A 166 8.65 -10.87 -0.44
C ALA A 166 10.04 -11.14 0.14
N ARG A 167 11.00 -10.22 -0.08
CA ARG A 167 12.35 -10.31 0.46
C ARG A 167 12.37 -10.34 1.99
N ARG A 168 11.54 -9.54 2.66
CA ARG A 168 11.43 -9.53 4.14
C ARG A 168 10.94 -10.87 4.67
N HIS A 169 9.90 -11.46 4.07
CA HIS A 169 9.41 -12.78 4.45
C HIS A 169 10.45 -13.88 4.17
N ALA A 170 11.13 -13.83 3.02
CA ALA A 170 12.19 -14.79 2.67
C ALA A 170 13.38 -14.73 3.64
N ARG A 171 13.82 -13.53 4.07
CA ARG A 171 14.87 -13.37 5.09
C ARG A 171 14.51 -14.00 6.43
N ARG A 172 13.22 -14.06 6.76
CA ARG A 172 12.69 -14.73 7.96
C ARG A 172 12.52 -16.25 7.78
N GLY A 173 12.89 -16.80 6.61
CA GLY A 173 12.79 -18.24 6.30
C GLY A 173 11.42 -18.69 5.82
N LEU A 174 10.55 -17.80 5.38
CA LEU A 174 9.27 -18.16 4.78
C LEU A 174 9.42 -18.26 3.25
N THR A 175 8.87 -19.32 2.65
CA THR A 175 8.86 -19.49 1.20
C THR A 175 7.77 -18.61 0.60
N VAL A 176 8.16 -17.54 -0.12
CA VAL A 176 7.25 -16.73 -0.93
C VAL A 176 7.27 -17.23 -2.36
N HIS A 177 6.11 -17.58 -2.90
CA HIS A 177 5.98 -18.20 -4.23
C HIS A 177 5.92 -17.15 -5.34
N ALA A 178 5.32 -15.97 -5.07
CA ALA A 178 5.27 -14.88 -6.03
C ALA A 178 5.15 -13.51 -5.33
N ALA A 179 5.70 -12.49 -5.98
CA ALA A 179 5.40 -11.09 -5.69
C ALA A 179 4.50 -10.54 -6.80
N MET A 180 3.32 -10.06 -6.44
CA MET A 180 2.29 -9.53 -7.35
C MET A 180 2.06 -8.04 -7.03
N PRO A 181 2.90 -7.13 -7.55
CA PRO A 181 2.75 -5.71 -7.29
C PRO A 181 1.38 -5.21 -7.71
N LEU A 182 0.78 -4.39 -6.85
CA LEU A 182 -0.51 -3.79 -7.12
C LEU A 182 -0.39 -2.82 -8.30
N GLY A 183 -1.53 -2.47 -8.88
CA GLY A 183 -1.65 -1.41 -9.86
C GLY A 183 -2.38 -0.19 -9.31
N ILE A 184 -2.63 0.76 -10.19
CA ILE A 184 -3.50 1.91 -9.93
C ILE A 184 -4.48 2.11 -11.07
N ASP A 185 -5.52 2.87 -10.80
CA ASP A 185 -6.42 3.39 -11.82
C ASP A 185 -5.78 4.59 -12.52
N ARG A 186 -5.16 4.35 -13.68
CA ARG A 186 -4.52 5.40 -14.49
C ARG A 186 -5.50 6.42 -15.06
N GLY A 187 -6.81 6.16 -15.06
CA GLY A 187 -7.81 7.09 -15.57
C GLY A 187 -7.83 8.42 -14.81
N PHE A 188 -7.39 8.44 -13.55
CA PHE A 188 -7.32 9.65 -12.73
C PHE A 188 -5.94 10.32 -12.74
N PHE A 189 -4.84 9.59 -12.92
CA PHE A 189 -3.49 10.10 -12.74
C PHE A 189 -2.79 10.27 -14.08
N SER A 190 -2.41 11.50 -14.40
CA SER A 190 -1.75 11.83 -15.66
C SER A 190 -0.84 13.05 -15.52
N PRO A 191 0.33 13.05 -16.16
CA PRO A 191 1.18 14.23 -16.23
C PRO A 191 0.50 15.44 -16.89
N GLY A 192 -0.51 15.19 -17.73
CA GLY A 192 -1.28 16.24 -18.43
C GLY A 192 -2.19 17.06 -17.50
N LEU A 193 -2.40 16.64 -16.25
CA LEU A 193 -3.17 17.39 -15.25
C LEU A 193 -2.37 18.49 -14.55
N ARG A 194 -1.09 18.68 -14.89
CA ARG A 194 -0.24 19.71 -14.29
C ARG A 194 -0.80 21.10 -14.56
N ASP A 195 -0.96 21.87 -13.49
CA ASP A 195 -1.48 23.23 -13.49
C ASP A 195 -0.48 24.15 -12.76
N GLU A 196 0.19 25.01 -13.52
CA GLU A 196 1.20 25.94 -12.98
C GLU A 196 0.58 27.02 -12.10
N ARG A 197 -0.70 27.38 -12.28
CA ARG A 197 -1.39 28.32 -11.40
C ARG A 197 -1.65 27.68 -10.03
N LEU A 198 -2.07 26.43 -10.03
CA LEU A 198 -2.22 25.66 -8.79
C LEU A 198 -0.88 25.50 -8.08
N ARG A 199 0.18 25.14 -8.81
CA ARG A 199 1.54 25.04 -8.28
C ARG A 199 1.96 26.35 -7.60
N ALA A 200 1.83 27.47 -8.30
CA ALA A 200 2.19 28.79 -7.77
C ALA A 200 1.36 29.15 -6.51
N ALA A 201 0.06 28.85 -6.52
CA ALA A 201 -0.82 29.07 -5.35
C ALA A 201 -0.39 28.22 -4.13
N LEU A 202 0.06 26.97 -4.33
CA LEU A 202 0.56 26.12 -3.26
C LEU A 202 1.91 26.60 -2.72
N LEU A 203 2.84 27.05 -3.58
CA LEU A 203 4.10 27.68 -3.19
C LEU A 203 3.87 28.96 -2.39
N ALA A 204 2.92 29.79 -2.80
CA ALA A 204 2.55 31.01 -2.09
C ALA A 204 2.04 30.74 -0.65
N GLN A 205 1.41 29.58 -0.39
CA GLN A 205 1.07 29.16 0.98
C GLN A 205 2.33 28.97 1.85
N CYS A 206 3.45 28.58 1.25
CA CYS A 206 4.75 28.48 1.92
C CYS A 206 5.53 29.81 1.88
N GLY A 207 4.95 30.91 1.38
CA GLY A 207 5.64 32.18 1.25
C GLY A 207 6.72 32.21 0.15
N LEU A 208 6.64 31.27 -0.81
CA LEU A 208 7.65 31.08 -1.86
C LEU A 208 7.14 31.53 -3.23
N GLY A 209 8.08 31.99 -4.06
CA GLY A 209 7.81 32.37 -5.46
C GLY A 209 7.79 31.16 -6.41
N PRO A 210 7.47 31.42 -7.69
CA PRO A 210 7.31 30.37 -8.70
C PRO A 210 8.61 29.60 -9.05
N ASP A 211 9.76 30.18 -8.76
CA ASP A 211 11.08 29.57 -9.02
C ASP A 211 11.49 28.56 -7.94
N ALA A 212 10.71 28.48 -6.85
CA ALA A 212 10.96 27.50 -5.79
C ALA A 212 10.44 26.11 -6.17
N HIS A 213 10.91 25.08 -5.48
CA HIS A 213 10.47 23.71 -5.65
C HIS A 213 9.34 23.36 -4.68
N LEU A 214 8.26 22.75 -5.20
CA LEU A 214 7.11 22.30 -4.44
C LEU A 214 7.18 20.79 -4.17
N LEU A 215 7.44 20.41 -2.94
CA LEU A 215 7.29 19.03 -2.48
C LEU A 215 5.86 18.76 -2.02
N ILE A 216 5.38 17.55 -2.27
CA ILE A 216 4.12 17.05 -1.74
C ILE A 216 4.35 15.82 -0.89
N GLY A 217 3.88 15.84 0.37
CA GLY A 217 3.80 14.67 1.24
C GLY A 217 2.34 14.25 1.39
N VAL A 218 2.04 12.96 1.26
CA VAL A 218 0.66 12.45 1.35
C VAL A 218 0.58 11.25 2.26
N GLY A 219 -0.33 11.28 3.23
CA GLY A 219 -0.60 10.13 4.07
C GLY A 219 -1.17 10.46 5.44
N ARG A 220 -1.55 9.42 6.16
CA ARG A 220 -2.05 9.57 7.52
C ARG A 220 -0.99 10.24 8.40
N HIS A 221 -1.41 11.16 9.28
CA HIS A 221 -0.54 11.71 10.32
C HIS A 221 -0.41 10.67 11.45
N HIS A 222 0.46 9.71 11.23
CA HIS A 222 0.67 8.54 12.06
C HIS A 222 2.17 8.23 12.14
N PRO A 223 2.69 7.70 13.25
CA PRO A 223 4.13 7.45 13.44
C PRO A 223 4.78 6.63 12.31
N GLU A 224 4.05 5.68 11.71
CA GLU A 224 4.54 4.86 10.59
C GLU A 224 4.95 5.67 9.35
N LYS A 225 4.40 6.87 9.18
CA LYS A 225 4.69 7.74 8.04
C LYS A 225 5.93 8.61 8.21
N ARG A 226 6.56 8.59 9.38
CA ARG A 226 7.85 9.25 9.66
C ARG A 226 7.88 10.74 9.30
N TRP A 227 6.73 11.42 9.38
CA TRP A 227 6.65 12.84 9.03
C TRP A 227 7.66 13.73 9.77
N PRO A 228 8.02 13.49 11.05
CA PRO A 228 9.08 14.26 11.70
C PRO A 228 10.42 14.23 10.95
N THR A 229 10.85 13.07 10.47
CA THR A 229 12.09 12.93 9.67
C THR A 229 12.01 13.71 8.36
N VAL A 230 10.85 13.66 7.68
CA VAL A 230 10.62 14.39 6.43
C VAL A 230 10.61 15.89 6.66
N ILE A 231 9.95 16.36 7.74
CA ILE A 231 9.91 17.77 8.12
C ILE A 231 11.32 18.29 8.35
N ASP A 232 12.12 17.60 9.17
CA ASP A 232 13.52 18.00 9.46
C ASP A 232 14.36 18.06 8.19
N ALA A 233 14.13 17.13 7.26
CA ALA A 233 14.84 17.10 5.97
C ALA A 233 14.47 18.28 5.07
N VAL A 234 13.18 18.63 5.00
CA VAL A 234 12.73 19.77 4.18
C VAL A 234 13.20 21.09 4.77
N GLU A 235 13.19 21.25 6.10
CA GLU A 235 13.75 22.43 6.77
C GLU A 235 15.25 22.58 6.47
N ALA A 236 16.02 21.50 6.64
CA ALA A 236 17.45 21.51 6.33
C ALA A 236 17.76 21.75 4.84
N ALA A 237 16.90 21.28 3.92
CA ALA A 237 17.05 21.61 2.50
C ALA A 237 16.70 23.08 2.22
N GLY A 238 15.68 23.63 2.91
CA GLY A 238 15.22 25.01 2.80
C GLY A 238 16.27 26.06 3.19
N ASP A 239 17.24 25.69 4.05
CA ASP A 239 18.38 26.54 4.41
C ASP A 239 19.32 26.79 3.20
N SER A 240 19.30 25.94 2.18
CA SER A 240 20.24 25.96 1.06
C SER A 240 19.58 26.18 -0.31
N MET A 241 18.28 25.93 -0.43
CA MET A 241 17.55 26.08 -1.68
C MET A 241 16.09 26.48 -1.45
N PRO A 242 15.44 27.19 -2.39
CA PRO A 242 14.04 27.57 -2.26
C PRO A 242 13.15 26.34 -2.44
N VAL A 243 12.73 25.71 -1.35
CA VAL A 243 11.85 24.53 -1.33
C VAL A 243 10.74 24.69 -0.31
N GLY A 244 9.52 24.30 -0.69
CA GLY A 244 8.37 24.23 0.20
C GLY A 244 7.68 22.90 0.14
N MET A 245 7.00 22.50 1.20
CA MET A 245 6.24 21.25 1.27
C MET A 245 4.81 21.48 1.71
N ILE A 246 3.88 20.92 0.96
CA ILE A 246 2.49 20.73 1.38
C ILE A 246 2.34 19.29 1.86
N LEU A 247 1.94 19.12 3.12
CA LEU A 247 1.68 17.81 3.71
C LEU A 247 0.17 17.58 3.83
N LEU A 248 -0.35 16.72 2.94
CA LEU A 248 -1.76 16.32 2.90
C LEU A 248 -2.03 15.14 3.83
N GLY A 249 -2.90 15.33 4.80
CA GLY A 249 -3.27 14.23 5.67
C GLY A 249 -4.02 14.62 6.94
N ASN A 250 -4.37 13.57 7.68
CA ASN A 250 -4.95 13.66 9.02
C ASN A 250 -4.58 12.41 9.82
N GLY A 251 -4.71 12.46 11.14
CA GLY A 251 -4.45 11.33 12.01
C GLY A 251 -4.06 11.73 13.42
N VAL A 252 -3.69 10.75 14.22
CA VAL A 252 -3.41 10.91 15.67
C VAL A 252 -2.29 11.90 15.98
N ASP A 253 -1.31 12.02 15.09
CA ASP A 253 -0.17 12.91 15.25
C ASP A 253 -0.41 14.34 14.72
N ARG A 254 -1.60 14.64 14.14
CA ARG A 254 -1.83 15.94 13.50
C ARG A 254 -1.52 17.13 14.41
N ALA A 255 -1.94 17.09 15.66
CA ALA A 255 -1.69 18.18 16.60
C ALA A 255 -0.18 18.34 16.93
N LYS A 256 0.55 17.22 17.02
CA LYS A 256 2.00 17.20 17.21
C LYS A 256 2.73 17.79 16.01
N LEU A 257 2.34 17.37 14.81
CA LEU A 257 2.93 17.90 13.57
C LEU A 257 2.60 19.38 13.38
N ALA A 258 1.37 19.81 13.67
CA ALA A 258 0.99 21.22 13.59
C ALA A 258 1.85 22.11 14.48
N ARG A 259 2.14 21.67 15.72
CA ARG A 259 3.06 22.41 16.61
C ARG A 259 4.49 22.44 16.06
N ARG A 260 4.95 21.32 15.44
CA ARG A 260 6.30 21.25 14.88
C ARG A 260 6.53 22.20 13.71
N VAL A 261 5.51 22.41 12.88
CA VAL A 261 5.61 23.25 11.67
C VAL A 261 5.00 24.66 11.87
N ALA A 262 4.62 25.03 13.11
CA ALA A 262 3.93 26.29 13.37
C ALA A 262 4.72 27.52 12.86
N ASP A 263 6.04 27.51 13.09
CA ASP A 263 6.94 28.59 12.72
C ASP A 263 7.78 28.25 11.46
N SER A 264 7.52 27.12 10.81
CA SER A 264 8.25 26.72 9.61
C SER A 264 7.91 27.63 8.42
N PRO A 265 8.89 28.27 7.78
CA PRO A 265 8.63 29.01 6.54
C PRO A 265 8.39 28.08 5.35
N HIS A 266 8.75 26.79 5.45
CA HIS A 266 8.81 25.87 4.33
C HIS A 266 7.61 24.91 4.24
N ILE A 267 6.86 24.66 5.34
CA ILE A 267 5.92 23.54 5.41
C ILE A 267 4.52 24.00 5.82
N ARG A 268 3.51 23.45 5.13
CA ARG A 268 2.09 23.66 5.48
C ARG A 268 1.34 22.35 5.55
N LEU A 269 0.51 22.18 6.59
CA LEU A 269 -0.33 21.01 6.79
C LEU A 269 -1.73 21.25 6.23
N PHE A 270 -2.12 20.45 5.26
CA PHE A 270 -3.45 20.48 4.69
C PHE A 270 -4.27 19.27 5.16
N ARG A 271 -5.59 19.37 5.03
CA ARG A 271 -6.49 18.24 5.25
C ARG A 271 -6.41 17.26 4.08
N PRO A 272 -6.85 16.00 4.28
CA PRO A 272 -6.95 15.05 3.17
C PRO A 272 -7.86 15.59 2.07
N VAL A 273 -7.50 15.36 0.82
CA VAL A 273 -8.32 15.63 -0.35
C VAL A 273 -8.98 14.32 -0.76
N TYR A 274 -10.29 14.24 -0.64
CA TYR A 274 -11.07 13.04 -0.95
C TYR A 274 -11.58 13.02 -2.40
N ASP A 275 -11.70 14.19 -3.03
CA ASP A 275 -11.96 14.32 -4.46
C ASP A 275 -10.74 13.81 -5.24
N ARG A 276 -10.92 12.73 -5.98
CA ARG A 276 -9.83 12.04 -6.70
C ARG A 276 -9.26 12.88 -7.84
N GLU A 277 -10.10 13.61 -8.56
CA GLU A 277 -9.67 14.48 -9.66
C GLU A 277 -8.83 15.63 -9.13
N ARG A 278 -9.31 16.27 -8.06
CA ARG A 278 -8.57 17.33 -7.38
C ARG A 278 -7.24 16.83 -6.78
N PHE A 279 -7.25 15.63 -6.22
CA PHE A 279 -6.04 15.01 -5.69
C PHE A 279 -5.02 14.73 -6.80
N ALA A 280 -5.46 14.16 -7.92
CA ALA A 280 -4.59 13.91 -9.06
C ALA A 280 -4.02 15.20 -9.66
N GLN A 281 -4.82 16.28 -9.74
CA GLN A 281 -4.37 17.58 -10.18
C GLN A 281 -3.30 18.16 -9.23
N ILE A 282 -3.48 18.03 -7.91
CA ILE A 282 -2.49 18.48 -6.93
C ILE A 282 -1.19 17.69 -7.09
N LEU A 283 -1.26 16.35 -7.20
CA LEU A 283 -0.08 15.54 -7.46
C LEU A 283 0.64 16.01 -8.73
N ALA A 284 -0.05 16.06 -9.86
CA ALA A 284 0.56 16.43 -11.14
C ALA A 284 1.19 17.84 -11.12
N SER A 285 0.70 18.74 -10.26
CA SER A 285 1.16 20.13 -10.15
C SER A 285 2.33 20.33 -9.19
N ALA A 286 2.72 19.33 -8.41
CA ALA A 286 3.93 19.40 -7.58
C ALA A 286 5.21 19.17 -8.40
N ASP A 287 6.37 19.32 -7.76
CA ASP A 287 7.68 19.09 -8.40
C ASP A 287 8.31 17.76 -7.96
N ALA A 288 7.94 17.23 -6.79
CA ALA A 288 8.24 15.86 -6.37
C ALA A 288 7.31 15.38 -5.25
N LEU A 289 7.06 14.08 -5.22
CA LEU A 289 6.52 13.42 -4.02
C LEU A 289 7.66 13.07 -3.08
N ILE A 290 7.50 13.41 -1.80
CA ILE A 290 8.39 12.94 -0.74
C ILE A 290 7.65 11.95 0.17
N HIS A 291 8.22 10.76 0.33
CA HIS A 291 7.65 9.66 1.10
C HIS A 291 8.52 9.37 2.32
N GLY A 292 7.92 9.19 3.50
CA GLY A 292 8.68 8.97 4.74
C GLY A 292 8.64 7.55 5.28
N SER A 293 7.65 6.73 4.90
CA SER A 293 7.43 5.43 5.52
C SER A 293 8.39 4.35 5.01
N ASP A 294 9.10 3.74 5.93
CA ASP A 294 9.94 2.57 5.74
C ASP A 294 9.19 1.23 5.97
N ALA A 295 7.95 1.30 6.44
CA ALA A 295 7.13 0.15 6.80
C ALA A 295 5.95 -0.10 5.85
N GLU A 296 5.68 0.81 4.93
CA GLU A 296 4.58 0.66 3.97
C GLU A 296 4.83 -0.52 3.03
N PRO A 297 3.86 -1.43 2.87
CA PRO A 297 4.10 -2.68 2.12
C PRO A 297 4.18 -2.48 0.60
N PHE A 298 3.50 -1.46 0.04
CA PHE A 298 3.46 -1.25 -1.40
C PHE A 298 3.75 0.19 -1.85
N GLY A 299 3.14 1.21 -1.22
CA GLY A 299 3.33 2.60 -1.61
C GLY A 299 2.41 3.07 -2.74
N LEU A 300 1.10 2.82 -2.63
CA LEU A 300 0.13 3.26 -3.65
C LEU A 300 0.29 4.74 -4.03
N VAL A 301 0.47 5.61 -3.05
CA VAL A 301 0.63 7.04 -3.28
C VAL A 301 1.91 7.38 -4.05
N ALA A 302 2.98 6.60 -3.88
CA ALA A 302 4.19 6.75 -4.67
C ALA A 302 3.94 6.36 -6.13
N LEU A 303 3.18 5.28 -6.37
CA LEU A 303 2.81 4.87 -7.71
C LEU A 303 1.86 5.89 -8.38
N GLU A 304 0.90 6.45 -7.63
CA GLU A 304 0.00 7.52 -8.08
C GLU A 304 0.79 8.79 -8.48
N ALA A 305 1.83 9.14 -7.72
CA ALA A 305 2.71 10.25 -8.04
C ALA A 305 3.52 9.99 -9.33
N VAL A 306 4.11 8.80 -9.47
CA VAL A 306 4.84 8.43 -10.70
C VAL A 306 3.91 8.46 -11.91
N ALA A 307 2.69 7.96 -11.81
CA ALA A 307 1.68 8.05 -12.88
C ALA A 307 1.29 9.49 -13.23
N SER A 308 1.36 10.40 -12.25
CA SER A 308 1.17 11.84 -12.45
C SER A 308 2.40 12.55 -13.03
N GLY A 309 3.47 11.82 -13.32
CA GLY A 309 4.71 12.36 -13.87
C GLY A 309 5.59 13.08 -12.84
N LEU A 310 5.42 12.78 -11.54
CA LEU A 310 6.24 13.32 -10.47
C LEU A 310 7.49 12.49 -10.27
N PRO A 311 8.64 13.14 -10.04
CA PRO A 311 9.77 12.50 -9.39
C PRO A 311 9.42 12.02 -7.97
N LEU A 312 10.11 10.99 -7.52
CA LEU A 312 9.90 10.39 -6.21
C LEU A 312 11.15 10.52 -5.33
N ILE A 313 10.96 10.94 -4.08
CA ILE A 313 11.96 10.87 -3.02
C ILE A 313 11.43 9.89 -1.97
N ALA A 314 12.09 8.75 -1.79
CA ALA A 314 11.63 7.68 -0.93
C ALA A 314 12.74 7.14 -0.03
N PRO A 315 12.42 6.56 1.15
CA PRO A 315 13.41 5.80 1.90
C PRO A 315 13.88 4.58 1.09
N ASP A 316 15.08 4.08 1.39
CA ASP A 316 15.67 2.88 0.77
C ASP A 316 15.02 1.56 1.25
N GLU A 317 13.99 1.67 2.07
CA GLU A 317 13.19 0.56 2.58
C GLU A 317 11.68 0.80 2.42
N GLY A 318 10.91 -0.28 2.35
CA GLY A 318 9.46 -0.25 2.20
C GLY A 318 9.01 -0.30 0.75
N GLY A 319 7.68 -0.32 0.53
CA GLY A 319 7.11 -0.47 -0.81
C GLY A 319 7.38 0.72 -1.74
N ALA A 320 7.59 1.92 -1.20
CA ALA A 320 7.98 3.06 -2.02
C ALA A 320 9.39 2.91 -2.59
N ALA A 321 10.29 2.18 -1.92
CA ALA A 321 11.62 1.83 -2.43
C ALA A 321 11.56 0.92 -3.67
N ASP A 322 10.56 0.03 -3.74
CA ASP A 322 10.36 -0.84 -4.92
C ASP A 322 9.93 -0.06 -6.18
N ILE A 323 9.40 1.16 -5.99
CA ILE A 323 8.91 2.05 -7.05
C ILE A 323 10.00 3.07 -7.43
N ALA A 324 10.86 3.45 -6.47
CA ALA A 324 11.85 4.48 -6.64
C ALA A 324 13.05 3.99 -7.46
N GLU A 325 13.02 4.26 -8.76
CA GLU A 325 14.09 3.89 -9.69
C GLU A 325 14.78 5.14 -10.28
N PRO A 326 16.12 5.17 -10.37
CA PRO A 326 16.80 6.15 -11.21
C PRO A 326 16.39 5.95 -12.69
N PRO A 327 16.26 7.00 -13.51
CA PRO A 327 16.63 8.40 -13.24
C PRO A 327 15.48 9.28 -12.72
N PHE A 328 14.28 8.77 -12.46
CA PHE A 328 13.15 9.61 -12.01
C PHE A 328 13.00 9.70 -10.48
N ALA A 329 13.81 8.98 -9.72
CA ALA A 329 13.71 8.97 -8.27
C ALA A 329 15.07 9.11 -7.57
N GLU A 330 15.01 9.55 -6.30
CA GLU A 330 16.11 9.52 -5.33
C GLU A 330 15.70 8.71 -4.12
N THR A 331 16.61 7.89 -3.63
CA THR A 331 16.44 7.20 -2.35
C THR A 331 17.32 7.80 -1.26
N TYR A 332 16.87 7.69 -0.02
CA TYR A 332 17.61 8.11 1.17
C TYR A 332 17.56 7.02 2.23
N ARG A 333 18.56 7.02 3.13
CA ARG A 333 18.59 6.07 4.26
C ARG A 333 17.35 6.28 5.12
N ALA A 334 16.59 5.22 5.31
CA ALA A 334 15.38 5.24 6.12
C ALA A 334 15.64 5.87 7.51
N ARG A 335 14.74 6.73 7.98
CA ARG A 335 14.80 7.43 9.27
C ARG A 335 15.95 8.44 9.42
N ASP A 336 16.63 8.79 8.36
CA ASP A 336 17.75 9.73 8.36
C ASP A 336 17.39 11.03 7.62
N ALA A 337 17.12 12.09 8.41
CA ALA A 337 16.72 13.39 7.87
C ALA A 337 17.83 14.04 7.04
N ARG A 338 19.11 13.86 7.40
CA ARG A 338 20.24 14.41 6.63
C ARG A 338 20.37 13.72 5.28
N SER A 339 20.25 12.40 5.26
CA SER A 339 20.22 11.62 4.02
C SER A 339 19.05 12.03 3.13
N CYS A 340 17.87 12.29 3.72
CA CYS A 340 16.68 12.75 3.01
C CYS A 340 16.89 14.16 2.43
N ALA A 341 17.43 15.10 3.19
CA ALA A 341 17.77 16.46 2.70
C ALA A 341 18.76 16.40 1.52
N ALA A 342 19.77 15.55 1.62
CA ALA A 342 20.72 15.33 0.53
C ALA A 342 20.04 14.74 -0.72
N ALA A 343 19.05 13.85 -0.55
CA ALA A 343 18.27 13.31 -1.67
C ALA A 343 17.40 14.40 -2.35
N ILE A 344 16.80 15.30 -1.58
CA ILE A 344 16.08 16.47 -2.10
C ILE A 344 17.05 17.30 -2.98
N ALA A 345 18.23 17.64 -2.47
CA ALA A 345 19.20 18.43 -3.20
C ALA A 345 19.67 17.70 -4.49
N ARG A 346 20.00 16.42 -4.42
CA ARG A 346 20.43 15.64 -5.61
C ARG A 346 19.36 15.59 -6.69
N LEU A 347 18.09 15.44 -6.30
CA LEU A 347 16.99 15.39 -7.26
C LEU A 347 16.89 16.70 -8.06
N PHE A 348 16.92 17.84 -7.39
CA PHE A 348 16.75 19.15 -8.03
C PHE A 348 18.04 19.73 -8.64
N GLN A 349 19.20 19.08 -8.42
CA GLN A 349 20.44 19.36 -9.17
C GLN A 349 20.46 18.70 -10.55
N ARG A 350 19.55 17.76 -10.83
CA ARG A 350 19.45 17.11 -12.14
C ARG A 350 18.98 18.10 -13.20
N GLU A 351 19.42 17.86 -14.43
CA GLU A 351 18.93 18.64 -15.58
C GLU A 351 17.41 18.49 -15.71
N PRO A 352 16.62 19.59 -15.63
CA PRO A 352 15.15 19.51 -15.56
C PRO A 352 14.51 18.78 -16.74
N ALA A 353 15.04 18.96 -17.96
CA ALA A 353 14.53 18.31 -19.16
C ALA A 353 14.72 16.79 -19.11
N ILE A 354 15.88 16.33 -18.62
CA ILE A 354 16.20 14.90 -18.48
C ILE A 354 15.31 14.28 -17.39
N LEU A 355 15.19 14.94 -16.24
CA LEU A 355 14.32 14.47 -15.16
C LEU A 355 12.87 14.39 -15.64
N ARG A 356 12.38 15.42 -16.34
CA ARG A 356 11.03 15.43 -16.90
C ARG A 356 10.80 14.27 -17.88
N ALA A 357 11.73 14.03 -18.81
CA ALA A 357 11.64 12.93 -19.75
C ALA A 357 11.60 11.56 -19.04
N ALA A 358 12.43 11.38 -18.01
CA ALA A 358 12.44 10.17 -17.20
C ALA A 358 11.11 9.94 -16.47
N CYS A 359 10.53 10.99 -15.87
CA CYS A 359 9.24 10.93 -15.21
C CYS A 359 8.09 10.57 -16.16
N LEU A 360 8.07 11.18 -17.36
CA LEU A 360 7.06 10.86 -18.39
C LEU A 360 7.18 9.40 -18.86
N HIS A 361 8.42 8.93 -19.06
CA HIS A 361 8.66 7.54 -19.39
C HIS A 361 8.19 6.58 -18.28
N ALA A 362 8.54 6.86 -17.03
CA ALA A 362 8.08 6.09 -15.89
C ALA A 362 6.55 6.07 -15.79
N ALA A 363 5.90 7.24 -15.94
CA ALA A 363 4.43 7.35 -15.91
C ALA A 363 3.76 6.46 -16.98
N SER A 364 4.36 6.35 -18.18
CA SER A 364 3.82 5.51 -19.25
C SER A 364 3.88 4.01 -18.95
N LYS A 365 4.75 3.59 -18.02
CA LYS A 365 4.98 2.18 -17.64
C LYS A 365 4.31 1.78 -16.32
N VAL A 366 3.65 2.70 -15.63
CA VAL A 366 2.96 2.37 -14.37
C VAL A 366 1.94 1.27 -14.60
N ARG A 367 2.02 0.21 -13.78
CA ARG A 367 1.07 -0.90 -13.79
C ARG A 367 -0.32 -0.42 -13.43
N THR A 368 -1.31 -0.87 -14.19
CA THR A 368 -2.72 -0.63 -13.88
C THR A 368 -3.29 -1.70 -12.94
N ASP A 369 -4.40 -1.39 -12.28
CA ASP A 369 -5.18 -2.38 -11.52
C ASP A 369 -5.60 -3.56 -12.43
N ARG A 370 -5.86 -3.30 -13.73
CA ARG A 370 -6.17 -4.34 -14.73
C ARG A 370 -4.97 -5.24 -15.03
N ASP A 371 -3.77 -4.68 -15.20
CA ASP A 371 -2.55 -5.46 -15.42
C ASP A 371 -2.25 -6.36 -14.21
N HIS A 372 -2.51 -5.85 -12.99
CA HIS A 372 -2.39 -6.65 -11.77
C HIS A 372 -3.39 -7.81 -11.75
N ALA A 373 -4.65 -7.55 -12.09
CA ALA A 373 -5.70 -8.59 -12.12
C ALA A 373 -5.41 -9.67 -13.16
N ILE A 374 -4.97 -9.29 -14.37
CA ILE A 374 -4.56 -10.24 -15.41
C ILE A 374 -3.40 -11.10 -14.91
N ALA A 375 -2.36 -10.50 -14.33
CA ALA A 375 -1.21 -11.25 -13.80
C ALA A 375 -1.62 -12.24 -12.69
N LEU A 376 -2.60 -11.88 -11.84
CA LEU A 376 -3.14 -12.80 -10.83
C LEU A 376 -3.89 -13.97 -11.48
N VAL A 377 -4.76 -13.68 -12.46
CA VAL A 377 -5.52 -14.71 -13.18
C VAL A 377 -4.59 -15.70 -13.87
N ASP A 378 -3.57 -15.19 -14.59
CA ASP A 378 -2.57 -16.01 -15.26
C ASP A 378 -1.80 -16.88 -14.27
N TYR A 379 -1.39 -16.32 -13.16
CA TYR A 379 -0.67 -17.04 -12.10
C TYR A 379 -1.54 -18.14 -11.48
N TYR A 380 -2.80 -17.87 -11.16
CA TYR A 380 -3.70 -18.87 -10.60
C TYR A 380 -4.07 -19.95 -11.60
N SER A 381 -4.27 -19.61 -12.87
CA SER A 381 -4.50 -20.58 -13.94
C SER A 381 -3.33 -21.56 -14.06
N GLY A 382 -2.09 -21.04 -14.09
CA GLY A 382 -0.90 -21.89 -14.15
C GLY A 382 -0.74 -22.83 -12.95
N LEU A 383 -1.10 -22.36 -11.74
CA LEU A 383 -1.07 -23.22 -10.53
C LEU A 383 -2.17 -24.30 -10.55
N ILE A 384 -3.37 -23.98 -11.03
CA ILE A 384 -4.47 -24.94 -11.15
C ILE A 384 -4.10 -26.02 -12.16
N GLU A 385 -3.58 -25.66 -13.33
CA GLU A 385 -3.11 -26.60 -14.36
C GLU A 385 -1.99 -27.51 -13.84
N GLY A 386 -1.01 -26.93 -13.13
CA GLY A 386 0.07 -27.69 -12.49
C GLY A 386 -0.44 -28.66 -11.42
N LYS A 387 -1.43 -28.27 -10.62
CA LYS A 387 -2.06 -29.12 -9.60
C LYS A 387 -2.85 -30.27 -10.21
N LEU A 388 -3.58 -30.02 -11.28
CA LEU A 388 -4.30 -31.06 -12.04
C LEU A 388 -3.35 -32.05 -12.67
N SER A 389 -2.26 -31.58 -13.28
CA SER A 389 -1.23 -32.46 -13.92
C SER A 389 -0.48 -33.31 -12.90
N ALA A 390 -0.29 -32.84 -11.68
CA ALA A 390 0.35 -33.61 -10.60
C ALA A 390 -0.57 -34.65 -9.95
N ALA A 391 -1.88 -34.50 -10.12
CA ALA A 391 -2.90 -35.43 -9.58
C ALA A 391 -3.33 -36.51 -10.58
N ALA A 392 -3.00 -36.36 -11.86
CA ALA A 392 -3.22 -37.33 -12.95
C ALA A 392 -2.06 -38.31 -13.11
#